data_140ab5d3d29fcdf4603b4d82c36fe99f
#
_entry.id   140ab5d3d29fcdf4603b4d82c36fe99f
#
_cell.length_a   1.000
_cell.length_b   1.000
_cell.length_c   1.000
_cell.angle_alpha   90.00
_cell.angle_beta   90.00
_cell.angle_gamma   90.00
#
_symmetry.space_group_name_H-M   'P 1'
#
loop_
_entity.id
_entity.type
_entity.pdbx_description
1 polymer ?
#
loop_
_entity_poly.entity_id
_entity_poly.type
_entity_poly.pdbx_seq_one_letter_code
_entity_poly.pdbx_strand_id
1 'polypeptide(L)'
;AGISAPLMVVRGDGALISAAMVRERPIETILSGPAASIVGARWLTGAKDALVSDIGGTTTDVCLLKDGLPEIDPQGARVGGLRTMVEAVAMRTTGLGGDSEVHLLAQGLEGGLRLGPRRLIPVSLLAAEHGAMVHAALDRWLSSDMAGEMDGRFALPMAGQAGGLGPREQAVLARLDRPMPMADALTSRLEAAALDRLVARGLVMISGVTPSDASHVLGQLESWDAAAAEKALQLMARRRTGAGERFAQGPVALAQAIVDQLTAQTVEC
;
A
#
# COMPACT_ATOMS: atom_id res chain seq x y z
N ALA A 1 25.32 -7.87 -21.27
CA ALA A 1 24.79 -9.17 -20.90
C ALA A 1 24.35 -9.90 -22.17
N GLY A 2 24.92 -11.06 -22.54
CA GLY A 2 24.72 -11.77 -23.80
C GLY A 2 23.45 -12.62 -23.84
N ILE A 3 22.27 -12.06 -23.54
CA ILE A 3 20.99 -12.76 -23.67
C ILE A 3 20.54 -12.66 -25.12
N SER A 4 20.48 -13.81 -25.81
CA SER A 4 20.01 -13.92 -27.20
C SER A 4 18.53 -14.32 -27.30
N ALA A 5 17.87 -14.61 -26.18
CA ALA A 5 16.45 -14.99 -26.15
C ALA A 5 15.55 -13.81 -26.59
N PRO A 6 14.44 -14.06 -27.33
CA PRO A 6 13.49 -13.03 -27.67
C PRO A 6 12.82 -12.48 -26.41
N LEU A 7 12.73 -11.15 -26.32
CA LEU A 7 12.01 -10.47 -25.24
C LEU A 7 10.51 -10.51 -25.53
N MET A 8 9.78 -11.22 -24.65
CA MET A 8 8.33 -11.33 -24.70
C MET A 8 7.70 -10.57 -23.53
N VAL A 9 6.50 -10.07 -23.75
CA VAL A 9 5.71 -9.31 -22.77
C VAL A 9 4.33 -9.93 -22.64
N VAL A 10 3.80 -10.00 -21.43
CA VAL A 10 2.43 -10.47 -21.19
C VAL A 10 1.44 -9.37 -21.59
N ARG A 11 0.38 -9.75 -22.28
CA ARG A 11 -0.78 -8.90 -22.63
C ARG A 11 -1.79 -8.90 -21.47
N GLY A 12 -2.78 -7.99 -21.59
CA GLY A 12 -3.89 -7.91 -20.65
C GLY A 12 -4.81 -9.14 -20.63
N ASP A 13 -4.80 -9.97 -21.66
CA ASP A 13 -5.53 -11.25 -21.77
C ASP A 13 -4.70 -12.47 -21.30
N GLY A 14 -3.45 -12.25 -20.88
CA GLY A 14 -2.53 -13.31 -20.44
C GLY A 14 -1.70 -13.94 -21.57
N ALA A 15 -1.90 -13.58 -22.83
CA ALA A 15 -1.08 -14.04 -23.96
C ALA A 15 0.30 -13.34 -23.99
N LEU A 16 1.23 -13.93 -24.74
CA LEU A 16 2.57 -13.36 -24.93
C LEU A 16 2.68 -12.69 -26.31
N ILE A 17 3.25 -11.48 -26.32
CA ILE A 17 3.62 -10.77 -27.53
C ILE A 17 5.07 -10.32 -27.50
N SER A 18 5.67 -10.05 -28.68
CA SER A 18 7.04 -9.55 -28.75
C SER A 18 7.14 -8.11 -28.25
N ALA A 19 8.29 -7.76 -27.65
CA ALA A 19 8.55 -6.39 -27.23
C ALA A 19 8.48 -5.36 -28.38
N ALA A 20 8.71 -5.79 -29.63
CA ALA A 20 8.55 -4.94 -30.82
C ALA A 20 7.08 -4.54 -31.01
N MET A 21 6.13 -5.49 -30.92
CA MET A 21 4.70 -5.20 -31.02
C MET A 21 4.20 -4.32 -29.87
N VAL A 22 4.75 -4.48 -28.65
CA VAL A 22 4.39 -3.61 -27.51
C VAL A 22 4.77 -2.15 -27.78
N ARG A 23 5.89 -1.90 -28.45
CA ARG A 23 6.29 -0.53 -28.82
C ARG A 23 5.32 0.11 -29.81
N GLU A 24 4.73 -0.67 -30.70
CA GLU A 24 3.72 -0.19 -31.63
C GLU A 24 2.34 -0.04 -31.01
N ARG A 25 1.99 -0.94 -30.08
CA ARG A 25 0.68 -1.02 -29.43
C ARG A 25 0.79 -1.17 -27.93
N PRO A 26 1.29 -0.16 -27.20
CA PRO A 26 1.51 -0.26 -25.74
C PRO A 26 0.21 -0.49 -24.96
N ILE A 27 -0.94 -0.11 -25.50
CA ILE A 27 -2.24 -0.30 -24.87
C ILE A 27 -2.58 -1.79 -24.62
N GLU A 28 -2.03 -2.72 -25.39
CA GLU A 28 -2.26 -4.14 -25.20
C GLU A 28 -1.63 -4.70 -23.92
N THR A 29 -0.77 -3.93 -23.24
CA THR A 29 -0.19 -4.27 -21.95
C THR A 29 -1.00 -3.77 -20.73
N ILE A 30 -2.14 -3.15 -20.96
CA ILE A 30 -3.06 -2.77 -19.88
C ILE A 30 -3.46 -4.04 -19.11
N LEU A 31 -3.37 -3.99 -17.76
CA LEU A 31 -3.64 -5.12 -16.85
C LEU A 31 -2.73 -6.36 -17.08
N SER A 32 -1.58 -6.20 -17.70
CA SER A 32 -0.64 -7.31 -17.93
C SER A 32 -0.06 -7.90 -16.65
N GLY A 33 0.12 -7.10 -15.59
CA GLY A 33 0.61 -7.57 -14.29
C GLY A 33 -0.34 -8.59 -13.66
N PRO A 34 -1.59 -8.22 -13.38
CA PRO A 34 -2.60 -9.15 -12.90
C PRO A 34 -2.81 -10.36 -13.82
N ALA A 35 -2.85 -10.16 -15.13
CA ALA A 35 -2.97 -11.27 -16.09
C ALA A 35 -1.81 -12.27 -15.96
N ALA A 36 -0.58 -11.78 -15.76
CA ALA A 36 0.59 -12.64 -15.52
C ALA A 36 0.48 -13.42 -14.21
N SER A 37 0.01 -12.78 -13.13
CA SER A 37 -0.22 -13.44 -11.84
C SER A 37 -1.21 -14.59 -11.96
N ILE A 38 -2.31 -14.41 -12.69
CA ILE A 38 -3.33 -15.44 -12.90
C ILE A 38 -2.79 -16.61 -13.71
N VAL A 39 -2.09 -16.34 -14.82
CA VAL A 39 -1.44 -17.37 -15.64
C VAL A 39 -0.38 -18.11 -14.83
N GLY A 40 0.38 -17.37 -14.01
CA GLY A 40 1.37 -17.94 -13.09
C GLY A 40 0.75 -18.86 -12.03
N ALA A 41 -0.35 -18.42 -11.40
CA ALA A 41 -1.09 -19.22 -10.43
C ALA A 41 -1.61 -20.55 -11.03
N ARG A 42 -2.19 -20.48 -12.24
CA ARG A 42 -2.56 -21.68 -12.99
C ARG A 42 -1.39 -22.61 -13.23
N TRP A 43 -0.27 -22.09 -13.68
CA TRP A 43 0.92 -22.90 -13.99
C TRP A 43 1.46 -23.59 -12.75
N LEU A 44 1.51 -22.88 -11.61
CA LEU A 44 2.01 -23.42 -10.35
C LEU A 44 1.09 -24.45 -9.72
N THR A 45 -0.23 -24.29 -9.83
CA THR A 45 -1.21 -25.16 -9.17
C THR A 45 -1.76 -26.27 -10.07
N GLY A 46 -1.69 -26.10 -11.39
CA GLY A 46 -2.37 -26.97 -12.36
C GLY A 46 -3.89 -26.86 -12.34
N ALA A 47 -4.46 -25.92 -11.58
CA ALA A 47 -5.91 -25.74 -11.47
C ALA A 47 -6.53 -25.34 -12.82
N LYS A 48 -7.69 -25.92 -13.14
CA LYS A 48 -8.49 -25.57 -14.33
C LYS A 48 -9.63 -24.61 -13.97
N ASP A 49 -10.28 -24.84 -12.86
CA ASP A 49 -11.38 -24.03 -12.35
C ASP A 49 -10.98 -23.53 -10.95
N ALA A 50 -10.85 -22.22 -10.78
CA ALA A 50 -10.42 -21.62 -9.53
C ALA A 50 -10.81 -20.14 -9.45
N LEU A 51 -10.99 -19.66 -8.23
CA LEU A 51 -10.92 -18.25 -7.91
C LEU A 51 -9.45 -17.92 -7.60
N VAL A 52 -8.88 -16.97 -8.33
CA VAL A 52 -7.51 -16.48 -8.10
C VAL A 52 -7.59 -15.12 -7.44
N SER A 53 -6.95 -14.99 -6.27
CA SER A 53 -6.81 -13.73 -5.57
C SER A 53 -5.31 -13.37 -5.51
N ASP A 54 -4.94 -12.26 -6.16
CA ASP A 54 -3.61 -11.66 -6.09
C ASP A 54 -3.64 -10.51 -5.06
N ILE A 55 -3.06 -10.76 -3.89
CA ILE A 55 -3.02 -9.80 -2.78
C ILE A 55 -1.63 -9.18 -2.75
N GLY A 56 -1.54 -7.96 -3.31
CA GLY A 56 -0.31 -7.18 -3.32
C GLY A 56 -0.19 -6.24 -2.12
N GLY A 57 0.81 -5.36 -2.17
CA GLY A 57 0.94 -4.28 -1.18
C GLY A 57 -0.16 -3.22 -1.32
N THR A 58 -0.64 -2.96 -2.54
CA THR A 58 -1.52 -1.83 -2.86
C THR A 58 -2.95 -2.25 -3.17
N THR A 59 -3.11 -3.36 -3.91
CA THR A 59 -4.40 -3.84 -4.41
C THR A 59 -4.56 -5.32 -4.15
N THR A 60 -5.81 -5.74 -4.08
CA THR A 60 -6.25 -7.12 -4.21
C THR A 60 -7.00 -7.24 -5.51
N ASP A 61 -6.52 -8.11 -6.40
CA ASP A 61 -7.10 -8.42 -7.69
C ASP A 61 -7.69 -9.83 -7.66
N VAL A 62 -8.98 -9.94 -7.95
CA VAL A 62 -9.71 -11.23 -7.93
C VAL A 62 -10.23 -11.54 -9.33
N CYS A 63 -9.97 -12.74 -9.82
CA CYS A 63 -10.48 -13.21 -11.09
C CYS A 63 -10.87 -14.69 -11.06
N LEU A 64 -11.67 -15.11 -12.05
CA LEU A 64 -12.05 -16.50 -12.28
C LEU A 64 -11.14 -17.14 -13.34
N LEU A 65 -10.68 -18.35 -13.02
CA LEU A 65 -10.11 -19.28 -13.95
C LEU A 65 -11.17 -20.32 -14.31
N LYS A 66 -11.43 -20.52 -15.58
CA LYS A 66 -12.39 -21.49 -16.08
C LYS A 66 -11.77 -22.29 -17.25
N ASP A 67 -11.86 -23.62 -17.20
CA ASP A 67 -11.23 -24.51 -18.17
C ASP A 67 -9.73 -24.24 -18.38
N GLY A 68 -9.05 -23.75 -17.35
CA GLY A 68 -7.65 -23.38 -17.39
C GLY A 68 -7.34 -22.07 -18.11
N LEU A 69 -8.31 -21.23 -18.39
CA LEU A 69 -8.13 -19.91 -18.98
C LEU A 69 -8.72 -18.83 -18.07
N PRO A 70 -8.07 -17.67 -17.95
CA PRO A 70 -8.69 -16.55 -17.27
C PRO A 70 -9.95 -16.08 -18.03
N GLU A 71 -10.99 -15.73 -17.30
CA GLU A 71 -12.18 -15.13 -17.89
C GLU A 71 -11.82 -13.77 -18.47
N ILE A 72 -12.31 -13.48 -19.70
CA ILE A 72 -12.03 -12.23 -20.42
C ILE A 72 -13.23 -11.30 -20.33
N ASP A 73 -13.01 -10.01 -20.03
CA ASP A 73 -14.06 -8.99 -20.13
C ASP A 73 -14.35 -8.68 -21.60
N PRO A 74 -15.52 -9.06 -22.13
CA PRO A 74 -15.85 -8.84 -23.54
C PRO A 74 -16.01 -7.36 -23.87
N GLN A 75 -16.08 -6.49 -22.88
CA GLN A 75 -16.24 -5.05 -23.04
C GLN A 75 -14.89 -4.31 -22.98
N GLY A 76 -13.78 -5.02 -22.73
CA GLY A 76 -12.45 -4.49 -22.61
C GLY A 76 -12.10 -3.89 -21.23
N ALA A 77 -10.82 -3.72 -21.00
CA ALA A 77 -10.28 -3.21 -19.73
C ALA A 77 -10.85 -1.84 -19.36
N ARG A 78 -11.13 -1.65 -18.07
CA ARG A 78 -11.53 -0.36 -17.50
C ARG A 78 -10.42 0.21 -16.63
N VAL A 79 -9.88 1.37 -16.98
CA VAL A 79 -8.79 2.03 -16.27
C VAL A 79 -9.12 3.50 -16.05
N GLY A 80 -9.01 3.98 -14.81
CA GLY A 80 -9.28 5.38 -14.46
C GLY A 80 -10.69 5.86 -14.82
N GLY A 81 -11.67 4.96 -14.81
CA GLY A 81 -13.05 5.26 -15.23
C GLY A 81 -13.29 5.23 -16.73
N LEU A 82 -12.23 5.13 -17.55
CA LEU A 82 -12.30 5.02 -19.00
C LEU A 82 -12.30 3.54 -19.42
N ARG A 83 -13.14 3.21 -20.41
CA ARG A 83 -13.17 1.88 -21.00
C ARG A 83 -12.28 1.84 -22.22
N THR A 84 -11.41 0.84 -22.28
CA THR A 84 -10.58 0.56 -23.45
C THR A 84 -11.28 -0.48 -24.31
N MET A 85 -10.96 -0.51 -25.62
CA MET A 85 -11.48 -1.53 -26.55
C MET A 85 -10.54 -2.74 -26.64
N VAL A 86 -9.65 -2.91 -25.64
CA VAL A 86 -8.64 -3.96 -25.60
C VAL A 86 -9.10 -5.08 -24.69
N GLU A 87 -9.09 -6.31 -25.20
CA GLU A 87 -9.37 -7.51 -24.41
C GLU A 87 -8.43 -7.61 -23.23
N ALA A 88 -9.00 -7.84 -22.05
CA ALA A 88 -8.26 -8.03 -20.82
C ALA A 88 -8.99 -9.02 -19.93
N VAL A 89 -8.25 -9.58 -18.97
CA VAL A 89 -8.83 -10.47 -17.96
C VAL A 89 -9.94 -9.73 -17.21
N ALA A 90 -11.08 -10.40 -17.07
CA ALA A 90 -12.18 -9.95 -16.23
C ALA A 90 -11.74 -10.07 -14.78
N MET A 91 -11.47 -8.92 -14.15
CA MET A 91 -11.02 -8.89 -12.76
C MET A 91 -11.77 -7.83 -11.95
N ARG A 92 -11.87 -8.10 -10.67
CA ARG A 92 -12.29 -7.12 -9.68
C ARG A 92 -11.09 -6.66 -8.88
N THR A 93 -10.76 -5.37 -8.99
CA THR A 93 -9.65 -4.74 -8.27
C THR A 93 -10.19 -3.94 -7.09
N THR A 94 -9.64 -4.18 -5.92
CA THR A 94 -9.94 -3.41 -4.70
C THR A 94 -8.68 -2.78 -4.17
N GLY A 95 -8.74 -1.51 -3.75
CA GLY A 95 -7.63 -0.76 -3.15
C GLY A 95 -7.36 -1.22 -1.70
N LEU A 96 -7.04 -2.50 -1.55
CA LEU A 96 -6.77 -3.17 -0.28
C LEU A 96 -5.54 -4.07 -0.47
N GLY A 97 -4.57 -3.96 0.43
CA GLY A 97 -3.36 -4.77 0.39
C GLY A 97 -2.51 -4.61 1.64
N GLY A 98 -1.34 -5.25 1.66
CA GLY A 98 -0.42 -5.26 2.80
C GLY A 98 0.08 -3.87 3.22
N ASP A 99 0.11 -2.90 2.30
CA ASP A 99 0.56 -1.52 2.54
C ASP A 99 -0.62 -0.53 2.73
N SER A 100 -1.85 -1.02 2.89
CA SER A 100 -3.02 -0.18 3.13
C SER A 100 -2.90 0.60 4.43
N GLU A 101 -3.28 1.88 4.41
CA GLU A 101 -3.32 2.71 5.62
C GLU A 101 -4.30 2.13 6.64
N VAL A 102 -3.85 2.00 7.88
CA VAL A 102 -4.70 1.60 9.01
C VAL A 102 -5.35 2.83 9.63
N HIS A 103 -6.67 2.87 9.61
CA HIS A 103 -7.47 3.92 10.23
C HIS A 103 -8.13 3.40 11.50
N LEU A 104 -7.86 4.09 12.63
CA LEU A 104 -8.59 3.88 13.86
C LEU A 104 -9.88 4.71 13.83
N LEU A 105 -11.02 4.07 13.92
CA LEU A 105 -12.32 4.73 13.97
C LEU A 105 -12.64 5.05 15.43
N ALA A 106 -12.37 6.31 15.83
CA ALA A 106 -12.62 6.78 17.19
C ALA A 106 -14.07 7.25 17.42
N GLN A 107 -14.90 7.30 16.37
CA GLN A 107 -16.28 7.76 16.45
C GLN A 107 -17.21 6.59 16.85
N GLY A 108 -18.00 6.79 17.88
CA GLY A 108 -18.90 5.78 18.45
C GLY A 108 -18.38 5.18 19.75
N LEU A 109 -19.23 4.38 20.41
CA LEU A 109 -18.91 3.71 21.69
C LEU A 109 -17.96 2.52 21.47
N GLU A 110 -18.03 1.89 20.31
CA GLU A 110 -17.18 0.78 19.91
C GLU A 110 -16.10 1.31 18.94
N GLY A 111 -14.83 1.17 19.32
CA GLY A 111 -13.71 1.44 18.43
C GLY A 111 -13.72 0.46 17.24
N GLY A 112 -13.31 0.92 16.05
CA GLY A 112 -13.24 0.08 14.87
C GLY A 112 -11.96 0.31 14.08
N LEU A 113 -11.65 -0.62 13.16
CA LEU A 113 -10.57 -0.52 12.19
C LEU A 113 -11.13 -0.43 10.79
N ARG A 114 -10.49 0.37 9.96
CA ARG A 114 -10.71 0.37 8.50
C ARG A 114 -9.35 0.42 7.80
N LEU A 115 -9.21 -0.35 6.72
CA LEU A 115 -7.98 -0.38 5.92
C LEU A 115 -8.20 0.31 4.58
N GLY A 116 -7.17 1.01 4.12
CA GLY A 116 -7.13 1.66 2.82
C GLY A 116 -8.13 2.83 2.64
N PRO A 117 -8.34 3.27 1.41
CA PRO A 117 -7.69 2.79 0.17
C PRO A 117 -6.27 3.39 -0.05
N ARG A 118 -5.81 4.33 0.79
CA ARG A 118 -4.48 4.95 0.64
C ARG A 118 -3.40 3.90 0.91
N ARG A 119 -2.37 3.89 0.06
CA ARG A 119 -1.13 3.16 0.30
C ARG A 119 -0.19 3.99 1.16
N LEU A 120 0.46 3.35 2.15
CA LEU A 120 1.59 3.91 2.91
C LEU A 120 2.85 3.07 2.67
N ILE A 121 4.00 3.62 3.02
CA ILE A 121 5.22 2.84 3.21
C ILE A 121 5.15 2.22 4.61
N PRO A 122 5.27 0.88 4.76
CA PRO A 122 5.34 0.26 6.09
C PRO A 122 6.45 0.87 6.95
N VAL A 123 6.21 1.04 8.24
CA VAL A 123 7.23 1.57 9.17
C VAL A 123 8.41 0.63 9.26
N SER A 124 8.17 -0.69 9.24
CA SER A 124 9.21 -1.71 9.20
C SER A 124 10.12 -1.60 7.98
N LEU A 125 9.55 -1.33 6.78
CA LEU A 125 10.32 -1.11 5.57
C LEU A 125 11.15 0.18 5.66
N LEU A 126 10.54 1.28 6.10
CA LEU A 126 11.27 2.54 6.29
C LEU A 126 12.42 2.38 7.28
N ALA A 127 12.22 1.62 8.36
CA ALA A 127 13.26 1.36 9.36
C ALA A 127 14.39 0.48 8.83
N ALA A 128 14.12 -0.46 7.93
CA ALA A 128 15.15 -1.26 7.28
C ALA A 128 16.15 -0.40 6.49
N GLU A 129 15.69 0.73 5.93
CA GLU A 129 16.53 1.68 5.18
C GLU A 129 17.04 2.83 6.05
N HIS A 130 16.29 3.29 7.04
CA HIS A 130 16.53 4.48 7.84
C HIS A 130 16.40 4.22 9.35
N GLY A 131 16.89 3.06 9.84
CA GLY A 131 16.66 2.52 11.20
C GLY A 131 16.96 3.52 12.31
N ALA A 132 18.13 4.16 12.29
CA ALA A 132 18.54 5.10 13.35
C ALA A 132 17.53 6.25 13.53
N MET A 133 17.04 6.84 12.44
CA MET A 133 16.05 7.92 12.47
C MET A 133 14.69 7.43 12.94
N VAL A 134 14.22 6.30 12.42
CA VAL A 134 12.91 5.75 12.74
C VAL A 134 12.85 5.34 14.21
N HIS A 135 13.83 4.57 14.69
CA HIS A 135 13.88 4.14 16.10
C HIS A 135 13.98 5.32 17.07
N ALA A 136 14.83 6.31 16.79
CA ALA A 136 14.96 7.51 17.63
C ALA A 136 13.62 8.27 17.74
N ALA A 137 12.87 8.38 16.64
CA ALA A 137 11.55 9.02 16.65
C ALA A 137 10.52 8.18 17.43
N LEU A 138 10.45 6.87 17.18
CA LEU A 138 9.54 5.97 17.86
C LEU A 138 9.80 5.94 19.38
N ASP A 139 11.06 5.86 19.80
CA ASP A 139 11.43 5.84 21.23
C ASP A 139 11.08 7.18 21.91
N ARG A 140 11.32 8.31 21.25
CA ARG A 140 10.91 9.63 21.72
C ARG A 140 9.39 9.70 21.96
N TRP A 141 8.58 9.24 21.02
CA TRP A 141 7.12 9.24 21.16
C TRP A 141 6.64 8.24 22.21
N LEU A 142 7.29 7.08 22.32
CA LEU A 142 6.96 6.08 23.34
C LEU A 142 7.28 6.55 24.78
N SER A 143 8.29 7.42 24.94
CA SER A 143 8.63 8.02 26.25
C SER A 143 7.66 9.12 26.70
N SER A 144 6.79 9.63 25.81
CA SER A 144 5.75 10.59 26.14
C SER A 144 4.47 9.89 26.59
N ASP A 145 3.84 10.42 27.65
CA ASP A 145 2.53 9.94 28.10
C ASP A 145 1.39 10.40 27.19
N MET A 146 1.61 11.44 26.41
CA MET A 146 0.63 12.00 25.47
C MET A 146 0.95 11.55 24.04
N ALA A 147 -0.02 10.86 23.42
CA ALA A 147 0.07 10.51 22.00
C ALA A 147 -0.24 11.74 21.12
N GLY A 148 0.70 12.11 20.28
CA GLY A 148 0.50 13.12 19.25
C GLY A 148 -0.33 12.56 18.08
N GLU A 149 -1.06 13.44 17.39
CA GLU A 149 -1.89 13.05 16.23
C GLU A 149 -1.05 12.44 15.09
N MET A 150 0.18 12.93 14.93
CA MET A 150 1.11 12.53 13.86
C MET A 150 2.16 11.50 14.31
N ASP A 151 2.11 11.04 15.56
CA ASP A 151 3.06 10.05 16.06
C ASP A 151 2.95 8.74 15.28
N GLY A 152 4.11 8.16 14.96
CA GLY A 152 4.21 6.95 14.12
C GLY A 152 4.08 7.23 12.61
N ARG A 153 4.04 8.50 12.19
CA ARG A 153 4.00 8.88 10.78
C ARG A 153 5.28 9.61 10.34
N PHE A 154 5.73 9.28 9.13
CA PHE A 154 6.92 9.87 8.50
C PHE A 154 6.57 10.35 7.10
N ALA A 155 7.26 11.41 6.65
CA ALA A 155 7.17 11.92 5.29
C ALA A 155 8.49 11.65 4.56
N LEU A 156 8.40 11.20 3.31
CA LEU A 156 9.54 10.81 2.48
C LEU A 156 9.50 11.62 1.17
N PRO A 157 10.56 12.35 0.81
CA PRO A 157 10.65 12.98 -0.49
C PRO A 157 10.83 11.94 -1.59
N MET A 158 10.15 12.16 -2.71
CA MET A 158 10.24 11.29 -3.89
C MET A 158 10.88 12.05 -5.04
N ALA A 159 11.66 11.34 -5.86
CA ALA A 159 12.18 11.90 -7.10
C ALA A 159 11.02 12.21 -8.05
N GLY A 160 10.91 13.45 -8.49
CA GLY A 160 9.86 13.88 -9.42
C GLY A 160 10.02 15.32 -9.88
N GLN A 161 9.23 15.71 -10.88
CA GLN A 161 9.25 17.09 -11.38
C GLN A 161 8.39 18.00 -10.49
N ALA A 162 9.03 18.94 -9.81
CA ALA A 162 8.40 19.90 -8.90
C ALA A 162 7.77 21.13 -9.62
N GLY A 163 7.47 21.04 -10.92
CA GLY A 163 6.89 22.16 -11.67
C GLY A 163 5.51 22.57 -11.18
N GLY A 164 5.19 23.88 -11.14
CA GLY A 164 3.85 24.40 -10.81
C GLY A 164 3.44 24.23 -9.34
N LEU A 165 4.40 24.18 -8.41
CA LEU A 165 4.15 24.17 -6.97
C LEU A 165 3.84 25.57 -6.45
N GLY A 166 2.84 25.67 -5.57
CA GLY A 166 2.56 26.89 -4.81
C GLY A 166 3.64 27.17 -3.74
N PRO A 167 3.70 28.39 -3.18
CA PRO A 167 4.74 28.77 -2.22
C PRO A 167 4.80 27.86 -0.98
N ARG A 168 3.64 27.41 -0.45
CA ARG A 168 3.59 26.51 0.71
C ARG A 168 4.07 25.10 0.37
N GLU A 169 3.73 24.60 -0.82
CA GLU A 169 4.22 23.29 -1.31
C GLU A 169 5.72 23.30 -1.48
N GLN A 170 6.27 24.38 -2.07
CA GLN A 170 7.72 24.56 -2.20
C GLN A 170 8.41 24.61 -0.83
N ALA A 171 7.83 25.33 0.14
CA ALA A 171 8.39 25.43 1.48
C ALA A 171 8.40 24.09 2.22
N VAL A 172 7.33 23.30 2.12
CA VAL A 172 7.28 21.94 2.70
C VAL A 172 8.28 21.01 2.01
N LEU A 173 8.32 21.01 0.67
CA LEU A 173 9.23 20.15 -0.09
C LEU A 173 10.70 20.51 0.15
N ALA A 174 11.03 21.79 0.31
CA ALA A 174 12.38 22.25 0.60
C ALA A 174 12.88 21.80 1.98
N ARG A 175 12.02 21.57 2.95
CA ARG A 175 12.38 21.00 4.27
C ARG A 175 12.51 19.49 4.22
N LEU A 176 11.81 18.83 3.31
CA LEU A 176 11.86 17.38 3.08
C LEU A 176 13.02 17.01 2.17
N ASP A 177 14.27 17.22 2.63
CA ASP A 177 15.49 16.81 1.93
C ASP A 177 15.81 15.31 2.12
N ARG A 178 15.19 14.71 3.12
CA ARG A 178 15.32 13.29 3.53
C ARG A 178 14.07 12.82 4.25
N PRO A 179 13.89 11.49 4.45
CA PRO A 179 12.82 10.97 5.30
C PRO A 179 12.91 11.54 6.72
N MET A 180 11.77 11.97 7.27
CA MET A 180 11.69 12.54 8.61
C MET A 180 10.30 12.33 9.24
N PRO A 181 10.15 12.48 10.57
CA PRO A 181 8.86 12.53 11.23
C PRO A 181 7.93 13.57 10.56
N MET A 182 6.68 13.20 10.31
CA MET A 182 5.75 14.06 9.59
C MET A 182 5.50 15.39 10.32
N ALA A 183 5.52 15.37 11.66
CA ALA A 183 5.40 16.59 12.47
C ALA A 183 6.57 17.56 12.26
N ASP A 184 7.79 17.07 12.00
CA ASP A 184 8.98 17.89 11.78
C ASP A 184 8.98 18.51 10.37
N ALA A 185 8.27 17.91 9.41
CA ALA A 185 8.08 18.44 8.06
C ALA A 185 7.13 19.64 8.00
N LEU A 186 6.26 19.81 8.99
CA LEU A 186 5.22 20.83 9.05
C LEU A 186 5.49 21.86 10.15
N THR A 187 5.51 23.13 9.82
CA THR A 187 5.66 24.21 10.78
C THR A 187 4.30 24.77 11.27
N SER A 188 3.23 24.45 10.57
CA SER A 188 1.87 24.86 10.93
C SER A 188 0.82 23.91 10.38
N ARG A 189 -0.35 23.88 11.01
CA ARG A 189 -1.51 23.11 10.51
C ARG A 189 -1.96 23.52 9.10
N LEU A 190 -1.67 24.75 8.69
CA LEU A 190 -2.00 25.25 7.34
C LEU A 190 -1.18 24.58 6.24
N GLU A 191 -0.06 23.97 6.59
CA GLU A 191 0.80 23.24 5.64
C GLU A 191 0.34 21.80 5.39
N ALA A 192 -0.56 21.27 6.22
CA ALA A 192 -1.09 19.90 6.03
C ALA A 192 -1.73 19.73 4.64
N ALA A 193 -2.55 20.71 4.21
CA ALA A 193 -3.13 20.68 2.87
C ALA A 193 -2.08 20.79 1.74
N ALA A 194 -0.95 21.44 1.97
CA ALA A 194 0.15 21.49 1.02
C ALA A 194 0.86 20.13 0.94
N LEU A 195 1.08 19.47 2.07
CA LEU A 195 1.62 18.11 2.13
C LEU A 195 0.70 17.12 1.40
N ASP A 196 -0.63 17.19 1.62
CA ASP A 196 -1.59 16.32 0.92
C ASP A 196 -1.51 16.49 -0.61
N ARG A 197 -1.35 17.73 -1.09
CA ARG A 197 -1.16 17.97 -2.54
C ARG A 197 0.16 17.44 -3.06
N LEU A 198 1.25 17.51 -2.28
CA LEU A 198 2.53 16.90 -2.65
C LEU A 198 2.43 15.37 -2.72
N VAL A 199 1.70 14.77 -1.78
CA VAL A 199 1.40 13.32 -1.79
C VAL A 199 0.55 12.95 -3.02
N ALA A 200 -0.51 13.69 -3.31
CA ALA A 200 -1.37 13.46 -4.48
C ALA A 200 -0.60 13.58 -5.82
N ARG A 201 0.47 14.38 -5.84
CA ARG A 201 1.37 14.52 -7.01
C ARG A 201 2.52 13.49 -7.03
N GLY A 202 2.62 12.61 -6.05
CA GLY A 202 3.69 11.62 -5.95
C GLY A 202 5.07 12.22 -5.64
N LEU A 203 5.14 13.46 -5.15
CA LEU A 203 6.40 14.13 -4.75
C LEU A 203 6.78 13.81 -3.31
N VAL A 204 5.83 13.34 -2.52
CA VAL A 204 6.02 12.88 -1.15
C VAL A 204 5.24 11.57 -0.95
N MET A 205 5.84 10.62 -0.28
CA MET A 205 5.13 9.45 0.27
C MET A 205 5.05 9.55 1.79
N ILE A 206 4.01 8.95 2.34
CA ILE A 206 3.83 8.85 3.79
C ILE A 206 4.13 7.43 4.23
N SER A 207 4.86 7.29 5.32
CA SER A 207 5.02 6.03 6.06
C SER A 207 4.17 6.05 7.32
N GLY A 208 3.64 4.90 7.67
CA GLY A 208 2.81 4.68 8.84
C GLY A 208 2.47 3.20 9.01
N VAL A 209 1.69 2.87 10.03
CA VAL A 209 1.30 1.49 10.29
C VAL A 209 0.43 0.94 9.17
N THR A 210 0.78 -0.27 8.73
CA THR A 210 0.14 -1.04 7.67
C THR A 210 -0.11 -2.48 8.11
N PRO A 211 -0.92 -3.27 7.37
CA PRO A 211 -1.03 -4.71 7.58
C PRO A 211 0.31 -5.46 7.47
N SER A 212 1.24 -5.01 6.62
CA SER A 212 2.59 -5.58 6.55
C SER A 212 3.34 -5.45 7.87
N ASP A 213 3.23 -4.30 8.56
CA ASP A 213 3.81 -4.13 9.89
C ASP A 213 3.16 -5.07 10.91
N ALA A 214 1.83 -5.25 10.85
CA ALA A 214 1.12 -6.19 11.72
C ALA A 214 1.61 -7.63 11.51
N SER A 215 1.83 -8.04 10.26
CA SER A 215 2.37 -9.36 9.93
C SER A 215 3.80 -9.57 10.45
N HIS A 216 4.64 -8.53 10.48
CA HIS A 216 5.96 -8.59 11.12
C HIS A 216 5.86 -8.79 12.64
N VAL A 217 4.95 -8.08 13.32
CA VAL A 217 4.73 -8.23 14.77
C VAL A 217 4.20 -9.63 15.12
N LEU A 218 3.41 -10.25 14.24
CA LEU A 218 2.90 -11.61 14.42
C LEU A 218 3.89 -12.71 13.98
N GLY A 219 5.08 -12.35 13.49
CA GLY A 219 6.06 -13.31 13.01
C GLY A 219 5.66 -14.03 11.71
N GLN A 220 4.71 -13.48 10.96
CA GLN A 220 4.29 -14.01 9.65
C GLN A 220 5.18 -13.50 8.51
N LEU A 221 5.86 -12.38 8.71
CA LEU A 221 6.87 -11.80 7.82
C LEU A 221 8.14 -11.47 8.62
N GLU A 222 9.31 -11.68 7.99
CA GLU A 222 10.62 -11.44 8.59
C GLU A 222 11.53 -10.58 7.68
N SER A 223 10.94 -9.96 6.65
CA SER A 223 11.71 -9.28 5.59
C SER A 223 12.32 -7.96 6.03
N TRP A 224 11.70 -7.27 7.02
CA TRP A 224 12.03 -5.91 7.41
C TRP A 224 12.20 -5.79 8.94
N ASP A 225 12.21 -4.56 9.46
CA ASP A 225 12.46 -4.29 10.88
C ASP A 225 11.20 -4.52 11.74
N ALA A 226 11.07 -5.72 12.30
CA ALA A 226 9.95 -6.08 13.17
C ALA A 226 9.92 -5.26 14.48
N ALA A 227 11.08 -4.83 15.00
CA ALA A 227 11.13 -4.03 16.23
C ALA A 227 10.56 -2.62 16.01
N ALA A 228 10.80 -2.03 14.84
CA ALA A 228 10.17 -0.75 14.47
C ALA A 228 8.65 -0.92 14.29
N ALA A 229 8.20 -2.00 13.65
CA ALA A 229 6.78 -2.32 13.53
C ALA A 229 6.11 -2.45 14.90
N GLU A 230 6.72 -3.19 15.83
CA GLU A 230 6.20 -3.35 17.19
C GLU A 230 6.06 -2.02 17.91
N LYS A 231 7.09 -1.16 17.88
CA LYS A 231 7.03 0.19 18.47
C LYS A 231 5.93 1.05 17.85
N ALA A 232 5.77 1.02 16.53
CA ALA A 232 4.74 1.78 15.84
C ALA A 232 3.32 1.31 16.19
N LEU A 233 3.11 -0.02 16.26
CA LEU A 233 1.85 -0.59 16.70
C LEU A 233 1.58 -0.28 18.18
N GLN A 234 2.61 -0.26 19.02
CA GLN A 234 2.50 0.15 20.43
C GLN A 234 2.00 1.60 20.57
N LEU A 235 2.54 2.53 19.77
CA LEU A 235 2.06 3.92 19.72
C LEU A 235 0.59 3.99 19.29
N MET A 236 0.23 3.24 18.25
CA MET A 236 -1.13 3.23 17.74
C MET A 236 -2.11 2.60 18.76
N ALA A 237 -1.73 1.52 19.44
CA ALA A 237 -2.55 0.85 20.46
C ALA A 237 -2.87 1.73 21.69
N ARG A 238 -2.00 2.70 22.02
CA ARG A 238 -2.21 3.68 23.10
C ARG A 238 -3.28 4.72 22.78
N ARG A 239 -3.66 4.88 21.52
CA ARG A 239 -4.71 5.83 21.13
C ARG A 239 -6.01 5.45 21.80
N ARG A 240 -6.87 6.45 22.01
CA ARG A 240 -8.12 6.24 22.73
C ARG A 240 -9.30 6.17 21.77
N THR A 241 -10.27 5.33 22.10
CA THR A 241 -11.59 5.29 21.49
C THR A 241 -12.41 6.53 21.91
N GLY A 242 -13.55 6.74 21.27
CA GLY A 242 -14.50 7.78 21.68
C GLY A 242 -15.01 7.61 23.13
N ALA A 243 -14.95 6.40 23.70
CA ALA A 243 -15.25 6.11 25.10
C ALA A 243 -14.06 6.40 26.05
N GLY A 244 -12.91 6.82 25.53
CA GLY A 244 -11.71 7.13 26.31
C GLY A 244 -10.86 5.92 26.70
N GLU A 245 -11.22 4.72 26.28
CA GLU A 245 -10.46 3.50 26.51
C GLU A 245 -9.29 3.38 25.53
N ARG A 246 -8.27 2.59 25.86
CA ARG A 246 -7.19 2.25 24.92
C ARG A 246 -7.77 1.46 23.76
N PHE A 247 -7.29 1.76 22.54
CA PHE A 247 -7.78 1.10 21.34
C PHE A 247 -7.46 -0.40 21.31
N ALA A 248 -6.28 -0.78 21.81
CA ALA A 248 -5.90 -2.17 22.00
C ALA A 248 -5.01 -2.34 23.24
N GLN A 249 -4.94 -3.55 23.76
CA GLN A 249 -4.17 -3.88 24.97
C GLN A 249 -2.65 -3.87 24.73
N GLY A 250 -2.21 -3.86 23.46
CA GLY A 250 -0.80 -3.81 23.07
C GLY A 250 -0.60 -4.05 21.59
N PRO A 251 0.67 -4.08 21.13
CA PRO A 251 1.00 -4.20 19.71
C PRO A 251 0.51 -5.52 19.08
N VAL A 252 0.62 -6.64 19.79
CA VAL A 252 0.19 -7.96 19.29
C VAL A 252 -1.33 -8.03 19.10
N ALA A 253 -2.09 -7.52 20.08
CA ALA A 253 -3.56 -7.49 20.00
C ALA A 253 -4.03 -6.58 18.85
N LEU A 254 -3.37 -5.44 18.65
CA LEU A 254 -3.67 -4.55 17.52
C LEU A 254 -3.27 -5.20 16.19
N ALA A 255 -2.11 -5.86 16.12
CA ALA A 255 -1.66 -6.57 14.92
C ALA A 255 -2.67 -7.64 14.49
N GLN A 256 -3.16 -8.44 15.44
CA GLN A 256 -4.19 -9.45 15.15
C GLN A 256 -5.47 -8.80 14.62
N ALA A 257 -5.95 -7.74 15.27
CA ALA A 257 -7.14 -7.02 14.81
C ALA A 257 -6.99 -6.43 13.40
N ILE A 258 -5.79 -5.96 13.03
CA ILE A 258 -5.50 -5.45 11.68
C ILE A 258 -5.56 -6.59 10.65
N VAL A 259 -4.96 -7.74 10.95
CA VAL A 259 -4.96 -8.91 10.04
C VAL A 259 -6.38 -9.48 9.90
N ASP A 260 -7.14 -9.56 11.00
CA ASP A 260 -8.54 -9.99 10.98
C ASP A 260 -9.40 -9.04 10.12
N GLN A 261 -9.18 -7.73 10.24
CA GLN A 261 -9.86 -6.72 9.42
C GLN A 261 -9.47 -6.81 7.94
N LEU A 262 -8.19 -7.07 7.64
CA LEU A 262 -7.73 -7.30 6.27
C LEU A 262 -8.45 -8.50 5.67
N THR A 263 -8.53 -9.60 6.42
CA THR A 263 -9.22 -10.82 6.00
C THR A 263 -10.71 -10.56 5.76
N ALA A 264 -11.39 -9.89 6.69
CA ALA A 264 -12.80 -9.55 6.56
C ALA A 264 -13.07 -8.70 5.31
N GLN A 265 -12.30 -7.62 5.11
CA GLN A 265 -12.46 -6.75 3.94
C GLN A 265 -12.10 -7.46 2.62
N THR A 266 -11.15 -8.43 2.64
CA THR A 266 -10.81 -9.23 1.45
C THR A 266 -11.96 -10.16 1.05
N VAL A 267 -12.68 -10.72 2.01
CA VAL A 267 -13.86 -11.58 1.72
C VAL A 267 -15.00 -10.79 1.08
N GLU A 268 -15.09 -9.47 1.31
CA GLU A 268 -16.08 -8.59 0.72
C GLU A 268 -15.68 -8.13 -0.71
N CYS A 269 -14.44 -8.37 -1.12
CA CYS A 269 -13.93 -8.01 -2.45
C CYS A 269 -14.42 -8.98 -3.52
#